data_98b31a763bdd7971959baf6578b40b21
#
_entry.id   98b31a763bdd7971959baf6578b40b21
#
_cell.length_a   1.000
_cell.length_b   1.000
_cell.length_c   1.000
_cell.angle_alpha   90.00
_cell.angle_beta   90.00
_cell.angle_gamma   90.00
#
_symmetry.space_group_name_H-M   'P 1'
#
loop_
_entity.id
_entity.type
_entity.pdbx_description
1 polymer ?
#
loop_
_entity_poly.entity_id
_entity_poly.type
_entity_poly.pdbx_seq_one_letter_code
_entity_poly.pdbx_strand_id
1 'polypeptide(L)'
;MHRSGHSFMKQKMQETNAPVGGEYAAHIFLKDRWFGFDDGIYAAARIVEILSRQTSDTSGVFASFIDTVSTPEIKLMVTEERKFKLIESLVQLADFPEGRIITLDGLRVEFDEGWGLIRASNTSPALLLRFEAINKGYLEKIKTSFKALLYLADTNINLDF
;
A
#
# COMPACT_ATOMS: atom_id res chain seq x y z
N MET A 1 2.39 -9.61 3.86
CA MET A 1 2.55 -8.14 3.90
C MET A 1 3.73 -7.80 4.79
N HIS A 2 4.49 -6.73 4.49
CA HIS A 2 5.68 -6.33 5.25
C HIS A 2 5.87 -4.81 5.18
N ARG A 3 6.81 -4.27 5.97
CA ARG A 3 7.17 -2.85 5.97
C ARG A 3 7.78 -2.45 4.62
N SER A 4 7.43 -1.25 4.13
CA SER A 4 8.01 -0.67 2.93
C SER A 4 9.46 -0.26 3.14
N GLY A 5 10.29 -0.43 2.12
CA GLY A 5 11.69 -0.06 2.09
C GLY A 5 12.58 -1.21 1.66
N HIS A 6 13.56 -0.92 0.77
CA HIS A 6 14.41 -1.93 0.12
C HIS A 6 15.14 -2.84 1.12
N SER A 7 15.63 -2.30 2.23
CA SER A 7 16.32 -3.09 3.26
C SER A 7 15.39 -4.09 3.92
N PHE A 8 14.19 -3.65 4.29
CA PHE A 8 13.17 -4.51 4.90
C PHE A 8 12.69 -5.58 3.93
N MET A 9 12.47 -5.22 2.65
CA MET A 9 12.06 -6.16 1.63
C MET A 9 13.11 -7.26 1.41
N LYS A 10 14.38 -6.89 1.25
CA LYS A 10 15.49 -7.86 1.07
C LYS A 10 15.64 -8.78 2.28
N GLN A 11 15.60 -8.21 3.49
CA GLN A 11 15.65 -9.00 4.74
C GLN A 11 14.48 -10.00 4.76
N LYS A 12 13.26 -9.55 4.48
CA LYS A 12 12.08 -10.44 4.52
C LYS A 12 12.14 -11.54 3.48
N MET A 13 12.57 -11.22 2.26
CA MET A 13 12.78 -12.22 1.21
C MET A 13 13.82 -13.26 1.61
N GLN A 14 14.87 -12.85 2.32
CA GLN A 14 15.88 -13.77 2.83
C GLN A 14 15.33 -14.68 3.95
N GLU A 15 14.64 -14.10 4.94
CA GLU A 15 14.00 -14.83 6.05
C GLU A 15 12.99 -15.89 5.58
N THR A 16 12.20 -15.56 4.57
CA THR A 16 11.14 -16.43 4.07
C THR A 16 11.55 -17.26 2.86
N ASN A 17 12.75 -17.06 2.34
CA ASN A 17 13.23 -17.59 1.06
C ASN A 17 12.28 -17.29 -0.11
N ALA A 18 11.61 -16.13 -0.08
CA ALA A 18 10.67 -15.74 -1.11
C ALA A 18 11.42 -15.46 -2.43
N PRO A 19 10.96 -16.02 -3.56
CA PRO A 19 11.58 -15.78 -4.87
C PRO A 19 11.23 -14.42 -5.47
N VAL A 20 10.15 -13.78 -4.99
CA VAL A 20 9.65 -12.49 -5.48
C VAL A 20 9.24 -11.63 -4.28
N GLY A 21 9.58 -10.35 -4.33
CA GLY A 21 9.06 -9.30 -3.47
C GLY A 21 8.61 -8.12 -4.31
N GLY A 22 7.67 -7.33 -3.79
CA GLY A 22 7.21 -6.15 -4.50
C GLY A 22 6.66 -5.10 -3.55
N GLU A 23 6.81 -3.84 -3.95
CA GLU A 23 6.21 -2.70 -3.29
C GLU A 23 5.18 -2.05 -4.20
N TYR A 24 4.22 -1.38 -3.61
CA TYR A 24 3.20 -0.67 -4.37
C TYR A 24 3.80 0.39 -5.32
N ALA A 25 4.93 0.99 -4.95
CA ALA A 25 5.65 1.97 -5.76
C ALA A 25 6.37 1.36 -7.00
N ALA A 26 6.00 0.14 -7.38
CA ALA A 26 6.57 -0.62 -8.50
C ALA A 26 8.06 -0.99 -8.33
N HIS A 27 8.55 -1.05 -7.10
CA HIS A 27 9.83 -1.70 -6.82
C HIS A 27 9.63 -3.22 -6.82
N ILE A 28 10.31 -3.92 -7.72
CA ILE A 28 10.15 -5.37 -7.91
C ILE A 28 11.49 -6.08 -7.70
N PHE A 29 11.50 -7.01 -6.76
CA PHE A 29 12.66 -7.78 -6.34
C PHE A 29 12.47 -9.23 -6.80
N LEU A 30 13.33 -9.72 -7.69
CA LEU A 30 13.29 -11.07 -8.25
C LEU A 30 14.55 -11.83 -7.84
N LYS A 31 14.37 -12.97 -7.16
CA LYS A 31 15.47 -13.81 -6.65
C LYS A 31 15.53 -15.17 -7.36
N ASP A 32 14.51 -15.57 -8.08
CA ASP A 32 14.39 -16.89 -8.71
C ASP A 32 15.51 -17.17 -9.76
N ARG A 33 15.85 -16.17 -10.57
CA ARG A 33 16.91 -16.21 -11.59
C ARG A 33 17.72 -14.91 -11.63
N TRP A 34 17.69 -14.13 -10.52
CA TRP A 34 18.37 -12.85 -10.37
C TRP A 34 18.86 -12.66 -8.94
N PHE A 35 19.44 -11.52 -8.63
CA PHE A 35 20.14 -11.28 -7.36
C PHE A 35 19.22 -10.83 -6.20
N GLY A 36 17.92 -10.63 -6.44
CA GLY A 36 16.98 -10.24 -5.39
C GLY A 36 17.04 -8.77 -4.97
N PHE A 37 17.56 -7.89 -5.83
CA PHE A 37 17.44 -6.44 -5.63
C PHE A 37 16.37 -5.85 -6.56
N ASP A 38 16.00 -4.60 -6.31
CA ASP A 38 15.07 -3.84 -7.16
C ASP A 38 15.72 -3.56 -8.52
N ASP A 39 15.12 -4.09 -9.58
CA ASP A 39 15.62 -3.96 -10.95
C ASP A 39 14.44 -3.88 -11.94
N GLY A 40 14.12 -2.65 -12.35
CA GLY A 40 13.02 -2.40 -13.29
C GLY A 40 13.28 -2.95 -14.70
N ILE A 41 14.53 -3.01 -15.14
CA ILE A 41 14.89 -3.55 -16.48
C ILE A 41 14.67 -5.07 -16.48
N TYR A 42 15.17 -5.75 -15.45
CA TYR A 42 14.95 -7.18 -15.31
C TYR A 42 13.48 -7.54 -15.11
N ALA A 43 12.75 -6.76 -14.29
CA ALA A 43 11.30 -6.93 -14.10
C ALA A 43 10.53 -6.78 -15.42
N ALA A 44 10.87 -5.78 -16.25
CA ALA A 44 10.28 -5.61 -17.57
C ALA A 44 10.55 -6.81 -18.50
N ALA A 45 11.78 -7.30 -18.53
CA ALA A 45 12.14 -8.50 -19.31
C ALA A 45 11.34 -9.73 -18.85
N ARG A 46 11.10 -9.88 -17.53
CA ARG A 46 10.27 -10.98 -16.98
C ARG A 46 8.81 -10.84 -17.36
N ILE A 47 8.27 -9.64 -17.41
CA ILE A 47 6.89 -9.40 -17.88
C ILE A 47 6.78 -9.78 -19.37
N VAL A 48 7.73 -9.37 -20.20
CA VAL A 48 7.75 -9.75 -21.63
C VAL A 48 7.86 -11.28 -21.78
N GLU A 49 8.70 -11.95 -21.01
CA GLU A 49 8.79 -13.41 -20.99
C GLU A 49 7.44 -14.06 -20.63
N ILE A 50 6.74 -13.55 -19.61
CA ILE A 50 5.42 -14.07 -19.23
C ILE A 50 4.41 -13.88 -20.37
N LEU A 51 4.34 -12.68 -20.92
CA LEU A 51 3.41 -12.36 -22.01
C LEU A 51 3.68 -13.18 -23.27
N SER A 52 4.94 -13.44 -23.61
CA SER A 52 5.31 -14.25 -24.78
C SER A 52 4.86 -15.71 -24.71
N ARG A 53 4.56 -16.20 -23.52
CA ARG A 53 4.08 -17.58 -23.28
C ARG A 53 2.56 -17.68 -23.21
N GLN A 54 1.85 -16.55 -23.28
CA GLN A 54 0.39 -16.56 -23.26
C GLN A 54 -0.17 -16.86 -24.65
N THR A 55 -1.35 -17.49 -24.67
CA THR A 55 -2.11 -17.74 -25.90
C THR A 55 -3.03 -16.57 -26.26
N SER A 56 -3.41 -15.75 -25.28
CA SER A 56 -4.16 -14.51 -25.45
C SER A 56 -3.21 -13.33 -25.72
N ASP A 57 -3.75 -12.29 -26.33
CA ASP A 57 -3.04 -11.03 -26.47
C ASP A 57 -2.79 -10.35 -25.10
N THR A 58 -1.95 -9.32 -25.10
CA THR A 58 -1.61 -8.59 -23.88
C THR A 58 -2.85 -7.98 -23.19
N SER A 59 -3.81 -7.48 -23.95
CA SER A 59 -5.06 -6.92 -23.43
C SER A 59 -5.89 -7.98 -22.71
N GLY A 60 -6.00 -9.19 -23.28
CA GLY A 60 -6.70 -10.30 -22.65
C GLY A 60 -6.04 -10.76 -21.34
N VAL A 61 -4.70 -10.76 -21.28
CA VAL A 61 -3.99 -11.06 -20.03
C VAL A 61 -4.31 -10.04 -18.95
N PHE A 62 -4.23 -8.74 -19.26
CA PHE A 62 -4.52 -7.69 -18.28
C PHE A 62 -6.00 -7.62 -17.90
N ALA A 63 -6.92 -7.88 -18.82
CA ALA A 63 -8.36 -7.94 -18.52
C ALA A 63 -8.76 -9.08 -17.57
N SER A 64 -7.87 -10.06 -17.34
CA SER A 64 -8.12 -11.13 -16.36
C SER A 64 -7.89 -10.72 -14.91
N PHE A 65 -7.22 -9.58 -14.65
CA PHE A 65 -7.06 -9.06 -13.31
C PHE A 65 -8.34 -8.39 -12.80
N ILE A 66 -8.55 -8.46 -11.50
CA ILE A 66 -9.68 -7.78 -10.84
C ILE A 66 -9.52 -6.28 -11.04
N ASP A 67 -10.54 -5.64 -11.61
CA ASP A 67 -10.58 -4.18 -11.74
C ASP A 67 -11.00 -3.55 -10.42
N THR A 68 -10.19 -2.60 -9.94
CA THR A 68 -10.43 -1.86 -8.70
C THR A 68 -10.32 -0.36 -8.95
N VAL A 69 -10.92 0.43 -8.07
CA VAL A 69 -10.74 1.88 -8.04
C VAL A 69 -9.87 2.26 -6.86
N SER A 70 -8.85 3.07 -7.11
CA SER A 70 -7.91 3.50 -6.07
C SER A 70 -7.67 5.00 -6.11
N THR A 71 -7.26 5.56 -4.96
CA THR A 71 -6.74 6.94 -4.94
C THR A 71 -5.29 6.96 -5.42
N PRO A 72 -4.80 8.08 -5.95
CA PRO A 72 -3.39 8.38 -5.92
C PRO A 72 -2.86 8.34 -4.47
N GLU A 73 -1.53 8.36 -4.29
CA GLU A 73 -0.96 8.60 -2.97
C GLU A 73 -1.33 10.01 -2.49
N ILE A 74 -2.01 10.08 -1.35
CA ILE A 74 -2.41 11.33 -0.72
C ILE A 74 -1.36 11.68 0.33
N LYS A 75 -0.78 12.89 0.24
CA LYS A 75 0.17 13.41 1.22
C LYS A 75 -0.53 14.39 2.14
N LEU A 76 -0.57 14.06 3.42
CA LEU A 76 -1.08 14.93 4.47
C LEU A 76 0.10 15.51 5.23
N MET A 77 0.37 16.79 5.01
CA MET A 77 1.52 17.48 5.63
C MET A 77 1.30 17.63 7.14
N VAL A 78 2.29 17.20 7.91
CA VAL A 78 2.34 17.33 9.37
C VAL A 78 3.77 17.70 9.76
N THR A 79 4.05 17.97 11.05
CA THR A 79 5.45 18.16 11.46
C THR A 79 6.15 16.83 11.68
N GLU A 80 7.49 16.83 11.58
CA GLU A 80 8.28 15.60 11.76
C GLU A 80 8.06 14.97 13.13
N GLU A 81 7.92 15.78 14.18
CA GLU A 81 7.69 15.30 15.56
C GLU A 81 6.28 14.75 15.75
N ARG A 82 5.31 15.23 14.97
CA ARG A 82 3.90 14.83 15.11
C ARG A 82 3.56 13.55 14.35
N LYS A 83 4.23 13.28 13.21
CA LYS A 83 3.80 12.21 12.32
C LYS A 83 3.76 10.83 12.99
N PHE A 84 4.76 10.49 13.82
CA PHE A 84 4.79 9.20 14.52
C PHE A 84 3.76 9.14 15.66
N LYS A 85 3.66 10.23 16.44
CA LYS A 85 2.65 10.31 17.52
C LYS A 85 1.23 10.20 16.99
N LEU A 86 0.98 10.81 15.82
CA LEU A 86 -0.33 10.74 15.19
C LEU A 86 -0.63 9.32 14.71
N ILE A 87 0.35 8.60 14.14
CA ILE A 87 0.18 7.18 13.80
C ILE A 87 -0.13 6.34 15.05
N GLU A 88 0.59 6.55 16.15
CA GLU A 88 0.32 5.86 17.43
C GLU A 88 -1.11 6.12 17.91
N SER A 89 -1.55 7.38 17.88
CA SER A 89 -2.93 7.75 18.26
C SER A 89 -3.96 7.10 17.35
N LEU A 90 -3.73 7.10 16.03
CA LEU A 90 -4.62 6.46 15.05
C LEU A 90 -4.74 4.95 15.30
N VAL A 91 -3.64 4.28 15.61
CA VAL A 91 -3.65 2.84 15.93
C VAL A 91 -4.42 2.57 17.23
N GLN A 92 -4.26 3.41 18.24
CA GLN A 92 -4.99 3.26 19.51
C GLN A 92 -6.50 3.55 19.40
N LEU A 93 -6.88 4.52 18.55
CA LEU A 93 -8.27 4.94 18.35
C LEU A 93 -8.99 4.12 17.26
N ALA A 94 -8.25 3.27 16.52
CA ALA A 94 -8.81 2.51 15.42
C ALA A 94 -9.88 1.53 15.91
N ASP A 95 -11.12 1.78 15.50
CA ASP A 95 -12.27 0.91 15.73
C ASP A 95 -12.98 0.68 14.38
N PHE A 96 -12.75 -0.50 13.82
CA PHE A 96 -13.31 -0.94 12.54
C PHE A 96 -13.88 -2.35 12.68
N PRO A 97 -15.13 -2.47 13.17
CA PRO A 97 -15.74 -3.78 13.49
C PRO A 97 -15.79 -4.73 12.27
N GLU A 98 -15.95 -4.18 11.06
CA GLU A 98 -16.02 -4.93 9.81
C GLU A 98 -14.67 -5.05 9.11
N GLY A 99 -13.57 -4.58 9.73
CA GLY A 99 -12.25 -4.49 9.11
C GLY A 99 -11.17 -5.23 9.88
N ARG A 100 -10.26 -5.86 9.16
CA ARG A 100 -9.05 -6.44 9.74
C ARG A 100 -7.96 -5.38 9.88
N ILE A 101 -7.63 -5.01 11.11
CA ILE A 101 -6.59 -4.02 11.42
C ILE A 101 -5.20 -4.65 11.34
N ILE A 102 -4.28 -4.00 10.66
CA ILE A 102 -2.87 -4.38 10.50
C ILE A 102 -2.00 -3.16 10.81
N THR A 103 -1.09 -3.29 11.77
CA THR A 103 -0.25 -2.20 12.30
C THR A 103 1.25 -2.38 12.02
N LEU A 104 1.61 -3.13 10.99
CA LEU A 104 3.00 -3.41 10.63
C LEU A 104 3.80 -2.17 10.18
N ASP A 105 3.13 -1.26 9.45
CA ASP A 105 3.71 -0.02 8.94
C ASP A 105 2.63 1.07 8.88
N GLY A 106 2.32 1.65 10.03
CA GLY A 106 1.19 2.55 10.23
C GLY A 106 -0.10 1.81 10.52
N LEU A 107 -1.21 2.31 10.04
CA LEU A 107 -2.56 1.73 10.19
C LEU A 107 -3.09 1.33 8.82
N ARG A 108 -3.24 0.03 8.60
CA ARG A 108 -3.98 -0.52 7.46
C ARG A 108 -5.22 -1.25 7.96
N VAL A 109 -6.34 -1.01 7.29
CA VAL A 109 -7.59 -1.75 7.55
C VAL A 109 -8.05 -2.38 6.25
N GLU A 110 -8.28 -3.69 6.27
CA GLU A 110 -8.79 -4.47 5.15
C GLU A 110 -10.24 -4.85 5.40
N PHE A 111 -11.10 -4.52 4.45
CA PHE A 111 -12.51 -4.88 4.38
C PHE A 111 -12.72 -5.87 3.23
N ASP A 112 -13.86 -6.52 3.16
CA ASP A 112 -14.19 -7.42 2.06
C ASP A 112 -14.19 -6.71 0.69
N GLU A 113 -14.58 -5.43 0.66
CA GLU A 113 -14.70 -4.65 -0.57
C GLU A 113 -13.51 -3.72 -0.87
N GLY A 114 -12.49 -3.70 -0.02
CA GLY A 114 -11.33 -2.83 -0.23
C GLY A 114 -10.48 -2.63 1.01
N TRP A 115 -9.63 -1.62 0.98
CA TRP A 115 -8.73 -1.32 2.10
C TRP A 115 -8.35 0.16 2.16
N GLY A 116 -7.95 0.61 3.35
CA GLY A 116 -7.32 1.90 3.58
C GLY A 116 -6.01 1.76 4.33
N LEU A 117 -5.08 2.65 4.04
CA LEU A 117 -3.76 2.73 4.68
C LEU A 117 -3.42 4.17 5.04
N ILE A 118 -2.91 4.37 6.25
CA ILE A 118 -2.21 5.59 6.68
C ILE A 118 -0.88 5.17 7.28
N ARG A 119 0.21 5.76 6.82
CA ARG A 119 1.55 5.55 7.38
C ARG A 119 2.36 6.83 7.44
N ALA A 120 3.36 6.87 8.30
CA ALA A 120 4.33 7.97 8.31
C ALA A 120 5.26 7.85 7.09
N SER A 121 5.53 8.97 6.42
CA SER A 121 6.55 9.02 5.38
C SER A 121 7.95 8.86 5.98
N ASN A 122 8.81 8.07 5.33
CA ASN A 122 10.21 7.93 5.72
C ASN A 122 11.08 9.10 5.24
N THR A 123 10.62 9.86 4.25
CA THR A 123 11.43 10.87 3.55
C THR A 123 10.89 12.29 3.65
N SER A 124 9.70 12.47 4.22
CA SER A 124 9.07 13.80 4.33
C SER A 124 8.25 13.92 5.62
N PRO A 125 8.01 15.15 6.11
CA PRO A 125 7.14 15.44 7.26
C PRO A 125 5.67 15.33 6.86
N ALA A 126 5.23 14.11 6.56
CA ALA A 126 3.89 13.84 6.08
C ALA A 126 3.37 12.46 6.52
N LEU A 127 2.06 12.32 6.57
CA LEU A 127 1.39 11.04 6.48
C LEU A 127 1.10 10.73 5.01
N LEU A 128 1.25 9.48 4.63
CA LEU A 128 0.90 8.95 3.32
C LEU A 128 -0.37 8.11 3.47
N LEU A 129 -1.39 8.46 2.69
CA LEU A 129 -2.66 7.76 2.70
C LEU A 129 -2.92 7.15 1.33
N ARG A 130 -3.57 5.98 1.35
CA ARG A 130 -4.02 5.31 0.16
C ARG A 130 -5.25 4.48 0.42
N PHE A 131 -6.16 4.47 -0.55
CA PHE A 131 -7.42 3.74 -0.48
C PHE A 131 -7.67 3.02 -1.80
N GLU A 132 -8.23 1.83 -1.71
CA GLU A 132 -8.62 1.03 -2.86
C GLU A 132 -9.88 0.23 -2.52
N ALA A 133 -10.78 0.09 -3.50
CA ALA A 133 -12.01 -0.68 -3.34
C ALA A 133 -12.50 -1.24 -4.69
N ILE A 134 -13.43 -2.19 -4.63
CA ILE A 134 -14.05 -2.80 -5.82
C ILE A 134 -14.88 -1.81 -6.64
N ASN A 135 -15.33 -0.71 -6.05
CA ASN A 135 -16.04 0.37 -6.74
C ASN A 135 -15.94 1.70 -5.99
N LYS A 136 -16.39 2.78 -6.65
CA LYS A 136 -16.35 4.16 -6.11
C LYS A 136 -17.15 4.32 -4.81
N GLY A 137 -18.28 3.64 -4.67
CA GLY A 137 -19.12 3.74 -3.47
C GLY A 137 -18.41 3.22 -2.22
N TYR A 138 -17.80 2.06 -2.32
CA TYR A 138 -16.99 1.51 -1.22
C TYR A 138 -15.71 2.32 -0.97
N LEU A 139 -15.07 2.83 -2.03
CA LEU A 139 -13.92 3.71 -1.89
C LEU A 139 -14.23 4.94 -1.05
N GLU A 140 -15.34 5.63 -1.33
CA GLU A 140 -15.76 6.81 -0.55
C GLU A 140 -16.20 6.44 0.87
N LYS A 141 -16.84 5.28 1.08
CA LYS A 141 -17.18 4.78 2.42
C LYS A 141 -15.92 4.57 3.28
N ILE A 142 -14.91 3.91 2.72
CA ILE A 142 -13.62 3.67 3.39
C ILE A 142 -12.92 5.00 3.69
N LYS A 143 -12.80 5.90 2.71
CA LYS A 143 -12.21 7.24 2.90
C LYS A 143 -12.91 8.00 4.02
N THR A 144 -14.24 7.98 4.05
CA THR A 144 -15.04 8.66 5.09
C THR A 144 -14.72 8.11 6.49
N SER A 145 -14.62 6.80 6.65
CA SER A 145 -14.27 6.18 7.93
C SER A 145 -12.86 6.59 8.40
N PHE A 146 -11.91 6.65 7.50
CA PHE A 146 -10.55 7.09 7.81
C PHE A 146 -10.46 8.59 8.08
N LYS A 147 -11.26 9.43 7.39
CA LYS A 147 -11.38 10.86 7.71
C LYS A 147 -11.92 11.07 9.13
N ALA A 148 -12.95 10.32 9.52
CA ALA A 148 -13.51 10.40 10.86
C ALA A 148 -12.48 10.03 11.93
N LEU A 149 -11.69 8.97 11.71
CA LEU A 149 -10.62 8.57 12.61
C LEU A 149 -9.50 9.63 12.68
N LEU A 150 -9.08 10.19 11.56
CA LEU A 150 -8.08 11.27 11.50
C LEU A 150 -8.56 12.49 12.28
N TYR A 151 -9.81 12.89 12.10
CA TYR A 151 -10.40 14.02 12.80
C TYR A 151 -10.54 13.77 14.30
N LEU A 152 -10.82 12.53 14.71
CA LEU A 152 -10.84 12.12 16.13
C LEU A 152 -9.44 12.22 16.76
N ALA A 153 -8.40 11.84 16.00
CA ALA A 153 -7.02 11.92 16.48
C ALA A 153 -6.46 13.35 16.50
N ASP A 154 -6.91 14.21 15.59
CA ASP A 154 -6.45 15.60 15.46
C ASP A 154 -7.52 16.47 14.78
N THR A 155 -8.25 17.26 15.57
CA THR A 155 -9.32 18.14 15.07
C THR A 155 -8.82 19.30 14.20
N ASN A 156 -7.53 19.59 14.20
CA ASN A 156 -6.95 20.67 13.40
C ASN A 156 -6.32 20.18 12.07
N ILE A 157 -6.50 18.90 11.76
CA ILE A 157 -5.91 18.33 10.54
C ILE A 157 -6.75 18.74 9.31
N ASN A 158 -6.09 19.19 8.25
CA ASN A 158 -6.76 19.50 7.00
C ASN A 158 -6.96 18.23 6.17
N LEU A 159 -8.20 17.89 5.84
CA LEU A 159 -8.60 16.65 5.16
C LEU A 159 -9.17 16.90 3.75
N ASP A 160 -8.47 17.68 2.92
CA ASP A 160 -8.86 18.01 1.55
C ASP A 160 -8.59 16.85 0.56
N PHE A 161 -9.18 15.65 0.79
CA PHE A 161 -9.03 14.51 -0.11
C PHE A 161 -10.29 13.65 -0.24
#